data_09fba098bcd955ca849eea4e69b09c3c
#
_entry.id   09fba098bcd955ca849eea4e69b09c3c
#
_cell.length_a   1.000
_cell.length_b   1.000
_cell.length_c   1.000
_cell.angle_alpha   90.00
_cell.angle_beta   90.00
_cell.angle_gamma   90.00
#
_symmetry.space_group_name_H-M   'P 1'
#
loop_
_entity.id
_entity.type
_entity.pdbx_description
1 polymer ?
#
loop_
_entity_poly.entity_id
_entity_poly.type
_entity_poly.pdbx_seq_one_letter_code
_entity_poly.pdbx_strand_id
1 'polypeptide(L)'
;AGAIRTRGRAGMSLLALLFALACERGLTHVLHLREWRWLDPYFDLAESALAGQTGLPVVLAACGLIALPVLPVLLLAHWLDPHLLGLLQFAFAVFVLLFAFGPRDLQDEVDDYAAALERHDRDEALLRGKELLESSPTPHGLGVREAVEEAIFIQANNRIFGVIFWFMVLGAGGAWLYRVSDMLRRRAAFEAARQGVPRIRGDLGSVLAFVHGVLSWLPARLTALAYALAGSFEDAVGNWRSAVERVGPATGVLDRSEDLLARVGKGSLQ
;
A
#
# COMPACT_ATOMS: atom_id res chain seq x y z
N ALA A 1 -22.86 25.07 -15.18
CA ALA A 1 -21.48 24.85 -15.70
C ALA A 1 -20.59 23.96 -14.80
N GLY A 2 -20.78 23.97 -13.48
CA GLY A 2 -19.98 23.14 -12.54
C GLY A 2 -20.22 21.63 -12.66
N ALA A 3 -21.47 21.19 -12.76
CA ALA A 3 -21.85 19.76 -12.76
C ALA A 3 -21.40 19.00 -14.03
N ILE A 4 -21.27 19.67 -15.17
CA ILE A 4 -20.79 19.04 -16.42
C ILE A 4 -19.26 18.85 -16.36
N ARG A 5 -18.54 19.77 -15.72
CA ARG A 5 -17.08 19.69 -15.53
C ARG A 5 -16.66 18.55 -14.60
N THR A 6 -17.40 18.31 -13.52
CA THR A 6 -17.10 17.21 -12.59
C THR A 6 -17.36 15.84 -13.21
N ARG A 7 -18.39 15.72 -14.05
CA ARG A 7 -18.73 14.46 -14.75
C ARG A 7 -17.69 14.08 -15.81
N GLY A 8 -17.14 15.06 -16.53
CA GLY A 8 -16.06 14.82 -17.50
C GLY A 8 -14.75 14.37 -16.83
N ARG A 9 -14.40 14.95 -15.67
CA ARG A 9 -13.22 14.56 -14.89
C ARG A 9 -13.32 13.14 -14.34
N ALA A 10 -14.47 12.78 -13.76
CA ALA A 10 -14.69 11.44 -13.24
C ALA A 10 -14.60 10.37 -14.35
N GLY A 11 -15.17 10.64 -15.54
CA GLY A 11 -15.06 9.75 -16.70
C GLY A 11 -13.63 9.55 -17.19
N MET A 12 -12.84 10.63 -17.25
CA MET A 12 -11.44 10.57 -17.68
C MET A 12 -10.55 9.86 -16.66
N SER A 13 -10.80 10.03 -15.37
CA SER A 13 -10.09 9.30 -14.31
C SER A 13 -10.40 7.81 -14.36
N LEU A 14 -11.65 7.43 -14.60
CA LEU A 14 -12.06 6.04 -14.73
C LEU A 14 -11.42 5.38 -15.96
N LEU A 15 -11.39 6.07 -17.10
CA LEU A 15 -10.71 5.57 -18.30
C LEU A 15 -9.20 5.43 -18.08
N ALA A 16 -8.56 6.40 -17.40
CA ALA A 16 -7.15 6.33 -17.07
C ALA A 16 -6.84 5.14 -16.15
N LEU A 17 -7.71 4.88 -15.17
CA LEU A 17 -7.58 3.73 -14.28
C LEU A 17 -7.71 2.41 -15.04
N LEU A 18 -8.76 2.24 -15.86
CA LEU A 18 -8.98 1.03 -16.64
C LEU A 18 -7.83 0.78 -17.63
N PHE A 19 -7.35 1.85 -18.27
CA PHE A 19 -6.23 1.77 -19.19
C PHE A 19 -4.92 1.43 -18.46
N ALA A 20 -4.67 2.02 -17.28
CA ALA A 20 -3.50 1.69 -16.46
C ALA A 20 -3.52 0.23 -16.02
N LEU A 21 -4.65 -0.29 -15.56
CA LEU A 21 -4.81 -1.70 -15.18
C LEU A 21 -4.62 -2.65 -16.38
N ALA A 22 -5.11 -2.28 -17.56
CA ALA A 22 -4.90 -3.06 -18.77
C ALA A 22 -3.43 -3.05 -19.22
N CYS A 23 -2.78 -1.89 -19.14
CA CYS A 23 -1.35 -1.74 -19.46
C CYS A 23 -0.47 -2.46 -18.43
N GLU A 24 -0.82 -2.46 -17.16
CA GLU A 24 -0.08 -3.17 -16.12
C GLU A 24 0.07 -4.65 -16.47
N ARG A 25 -1.02 -5.30 -16.84
CA ARG A 25 -1.04 -6.70 -17.24
C ARG A 25 -0.17 -7.03 -18.46
N GLY A 26 0.02 -6.04 -19.39
CA GLY A 26 0.82 -6.22 -20.60
C GLY A 26 2.28 -5.78 -20.48
N LEU A 27 2.59 -4.87 -19.55
CA LEU A 27 3.90 -4.22 -19.42
C LEU A 27 4.75 -4.74 -18.24
N THR A 28 4.25 -5.69 -17.46
CA THR A 28 4.95 -6.26 -16.30
C THR A 28 6.35 -6.75 -16.66
N HIS A 29 6.52 -7.28 -17.86
CA HIS A 29 7.81 -7.79 -18.36
C HIS A 29 8.80 -6.70 -18.87
N VAL A 30 8.34 -5.46 -19.06
CA VAL A 30 9.17 -4.41 -19.72
C VAL A 30 9.69 -3.37 -18.74
N LEU A 31 9.02 -3.15 -17.63
CA LEU A 31 9.30 -2.04 -16.72
C LEU A 31 10.06 -2.45 -15.45
N HIS A 32 11.29 -2.97 -15.60
CA HIS A 32 12.26 -3.16 -14.48
C HIS A 32 12.63 -1.84 -13.78
N LEU A 33 12.23 -0.67 -14.33
CA LEU A 33 12.47 0.66 -13.79
C LEU A 33 11.61 1.03 -12.56
N ARG A 34 10.70 0.16 -12.14
CA ARG A 34 9.80 0.39 -10.99
C ARG A 34 10.43 0.11 -9.63
N GLU A 35 11.67 -0.36 -9.59
CA GLU A 35 12.41 -0.50 -8.33
C GLU A 35 12.81 0.89 -7.81
N TRP A 36 12.17 1.33 -6.73
CA TRP A 36 12.33 2.64 -6.11
C TRP A 36 13.62 2.79 -5.29
N ARG A 37 14.68 2.10 -5.67
CA ARG A 37 15.98 2.14 -4.99
C ARG A 37 16.59 3.54 -4.87
N TRP A 38 16.12 4.50 -5.68
CA TRP A 38 16.55 5.89 -5.55
C TRP A 38 16.00 6.60 -4.29
N LEU A 39 14.93 6.07 -3.67
CA LEU A 39 14.42 6.56 -2.39
C LEU A 39 15.24 6.06 -1.20
N ASP A 40 16.01 4.99 -1.34
CA ASP A 40 16.79 4.41 -0.25
C ASP A 40 17.80 5.41 0.35
N PRO A 41 18.67 6.08 -0.44
CA PRO A 41 19.60 7.08 0.12
C PRO A 41 18.90 8.25 0.79
N TYR A 42 17.72 8.63 0.28
CA TYR A 42 16.92 9.70 0.85
C TYR A 42 16.33 9.33 2.22
N PHE A 43 15.85 8.11 2.37
CA PHE A 43 15.38 7.60 3.65
C PHE A 43 16.54 7.43 4.64
N ASP A 44 17.65 6.83 4.21
CA ASP A 44 18.82 6.56 5.05
C ASP A 44 19.43 7.86 5.60
N LEU A 45 19.44 8.93 4.79
CA LEU A 45 19.87 10.26 5.25
C LEU A 45 18.97 10.80 6.37
N ALA A 46 17.66 10.69 6.23
CA ALA A 46 16.73 11.15 7.25
C ALA A 46 16.79 10.29 8.52
N GLU A 47 16.91 8.98 8.39
CA GLU A 47 17.05 8.07 9.52
C GLU A 47 18.33 8.38 10.32
N SER A 48 19.46 8.55 9.64
CA SER A 48 20.72 8.89 10.28
C SER A 48 20.70 10.25 10.99
N ALA A 49 20.03 11.25 10.38
CA ALA A 49 19.90 12.58 10.96
C ALA A 49 18.97 12.62 12.20
N LEU A 50 18.04 11.65 12.30
CA LEU A 50 17.03 11.58 13.36
C LEU A 50 17.29 10.47 14.38
N ALA A 51 18.43 9.79 14.27
CA ALA A 51 18.78 8.70 15.18
C ALA A 51 18.65 9.13 16.65
N GLY A 52 17.81 8.43 17.40
CA GLY A 52 17.53 8.72 18.82
C GLY A 52 16.64 9.93 19.10
N GLN A 53 16.10 10.60 18.07
CA GLN A 53 15.17 11.71 18.24
C GLN A 53 13.72 11.18 18.26
N THR A 54 12.84 11.92 18.97
CA THR A 54 11.40 11.66 19.05
C THR A 54 10.63 12.99 19.06
N GLY A 55 9.33 12.94 18.79
CA GLY A 55 8.47 14.11 18.90
C GLY A 55 8.43 14.97 17.64
N LEU A 56 8.36 16.29 17.82
CA LEU A 56 8.11 17.24 16.73
C LEU A 56 9.12 17.20 15.57
N PRO A 57 10.45 17.12 15.80
CA PRO A 57 11.41 17.06 14.70
C PRO A 57 11.22 15.83 13.83
N VAL A 58 10.87 14.69 14.42
CA VAL A 58 10.59 13.46 13.69
C VAL A 58 9.31 13.57 12.86
N VAL A 59 8.27 14.20 13.40
CA VAL A 59 7.02 14.45 12.66
C VAL A 59 7.27 15.36 11.46
N LEU A 60 8.02 16.45 11.64
CA LEU A 60 8.37 17.36 10.55
C LEU A 60 9.20 16.67 9.47
N ALA A 61 10.15 15.83 9.86
CA ALA A 61 10.96 15.06 8.92
C ALA A 61 10.12 14.02 8.17
N ALA A 62 9.23 13.31 8.84
CA ALA A 62 8.30 12.37 8.18
C ALA A 62 7.40 13.10 7.17
N CYS A 63 6.87 14.28 7.53
CA CYS A 63 6.12 15.12 6.60
C CYS A 63 6.98 15.56 5.41
N GLY A 64 8.22 15.97 5.64
CA GLY A 64 9.18 16.35 4.59
C GLY A 64 9.51 15.19 3.66
N LEU A 65 9.75 13.99 4.22
CA LEU A 65 10.02 12.76 3.47
C LEU A 65 8.86 12.38 2.54
N ILE A 66 7.62 12.58 2.98
CA ILE A 66 6.44 12.31 2.17
C ILE A 66 6.21 13.45 1.17
N ALA A 67 6.32 14.70 1.61
CA ALA A 67 6.01 15.87 0.80
C ALA A 67 6.96 16.03 -0.40
N LEU A 68 8.26 15.79 -0.22
CA LEU A 68 9.26 16.02 -1.26
C LEU A 68 8.98 15.25 -2.57
N PRO A 69 8.70 13.95 -2.55
CA PRO A 69 8.35 13.22 -3.77
C PRO A 69 6.91 13.45 -4.23
N VAL A 70 6.00 13.89 -3.34
CA VAL A 70 4.58 14.07 -3.66
C VAL A 70 4.30 15.46 -4.26
N LEU A 71 4.95 16.51 -3.77
CA LEU A 71 4.74 17.88 -4.24
C LEU A 71 4.97 18.06 -5.75
N PRO A 72 6.05 17.55 -6.37
CA PRO A 72 6.24 17.67 -7.81
C PRO A 72 5.10 17.05 -8.62
N VAL A 73 4.58 15.90 -8.18
CA VAL A 73 3.46 15.21 -8.85
C VAL A 73 2.17 16.03 -8.71
N LEU A 74 1.90 16.59 -7.52
CA LEU A 74 0.74 17.46 -7.29
C LEU A 74 0.82 18.74 -8.11
N LEU A 75 1.98 19.39 -8.14
CA LEU A 75 2.21 20.62 -8.91
C LEU A 75 2.05 20.36 -10.41
N LEU A 76 2.62 19.26 -10.92
CA LEU A 76 2.50 18.90 -12.33
C LEU A 76 1.06 18.53 -12.68
N ALA A 77 0.38 17.75 -11.83
CA ALA A 77 -1.04 17.43 -12.01
C ALA A 77 -1.91 18.68 -12.04
N HIS A 78 -1.62 19.66 -11.17
CA HIS A 78 -2.33 20.94 -11.14
C HIS A 78 -2.03 21.80 -12.38
N TRP A 79 -0.77 21.84 -12.82
CA TRP A 79 -0.36 22.62 -13.99
C TRP A 79 -0.93 22.07 -15.30
N LEU A 80 -1.07 20.75 -15.42
CA LEU A 80 -1.67 20.09 -16.58
C LEU A 80 -3.19 20.23 -16.65
N ASP A 81 -3.86 20.60 -15.55
CA ASP A 81 -5.33 20.62 -15.43
C ASP A 81 -6.07 21.70 -16.25
N PRO A 82 -5.51 22.90 -16.58
CA PRO A 82 -6.42 23.96 -16.98
C PRO A 82 -6.83 24.03 -18.43
N HIS A 83 -6.08 23.70 -19.46
CA HIS A 83 -6.49 24.36 -20.69
C HIS A 83 -6.29 23.73 -22.08
N LEU A 84 -5.51 22.71 -22.31
CA LEU A 84 -5.28 22.28 -23.71
C LEU A 84 -4.88 20.80 -23.88
N LEU A 85 -4.68 20.08 -22.79
CA LEU A 85 -3.95 18.83 -22.84
C LEU A 85 -4.65 17.67 -22.12
N GLY A 86 -5.95 17.48 -22.34
CA GLY A 86 -6.68 16.33 -21.75
C GLY A 86 -5.98 14.99 -22.02
N LEU A 87 -5.34 14.85 -23.17
CA LEU A 87 -4.52 13.67 -23.51
C LEU A 87 -3.24 13.61 -22.67
N LEU A 88 -2.56 14.73 -22.45
CA LEU A 88 -1.33 14.76 -21.65
C LEU A 88 -1.62 14.53 -20.17
N GLN A 89 -2.71 15.09 -19.65
CA GLN A 89 -3.21 14.81 -18.30
C GLN A 89 -3.58 13.34 -18.13
N PHE A 90 -4.24 12.76 -19.13
CA PHE A 90 -4.56 11.34 -19.16
C PHE A 90 -3.28 10.49 -19.14
N ALA A 91 -2.32 10.76 -20.02
CA ALA A 91 -1.05 10.06 -20.10
C ALA A 91 -0.25 10.19 -18.79
N PHE A 92 -0.24 11.38 -18.18
CA PHE A 92 0.39 11.61 -16.88
C PHE A 92 -0.29 10.81 -15.76
N ALA A 93 -1.64 10.80 -15.73
CA ALA A 93 -2.39 10.02 -14.74
C ALA A 93 -2.12 8.52 -14.87
N VAL A 94 -2.09 7.99 -16.10
CA VAL A 94 -1.72 6.60 -16.39
C VAL A 94 -0.29 6.31 -15.95
N PHE A 95 0.65 7.20 -16.28
CA PHE A 95 2.05 7.06 -15.88
C PHE A 95 2.18 6.97 -14.35
N VAL A 96 1.58 7.91 -13.61
CA VAL A 96 1.62 7.90 -12.14
C VAL A 96 0.98 6.64 -11.57
N LEU A 97 -0.16 6.19 -12.11
CA LEU A 97 -0.82 4.96 -11.68
C LEU A 97 0.07 3.73 -11.89
N LEU A 98 0.67 3.58 -13.07
CA LEU A 98 1.59 2.48 -13.36
C LEU A 98 2.74 2.42 -12.36
N PHE A 99 3.24 3.57 -11.92
CA PHE A 99 4.26 3.62 -10.87
C PHE A 99 3.70 3.38 -9.47
N ALA A 100 2.47 3.79 -9.21
CA ALA A 100 1.84 3.63 -7.89
C ALA A 100 1.44 2.18 -7.59
N PHE A 101 1.08 1.36 -8.59
CA PHE A 101 0.78 -0.07 -8.39
C PHE A 101 2.01 -0.90 -8.00
N GLY A 102 3.22 -0.47 -8.38
CA GLY A 102 4.46 -1.10 -7.93
C GLY A 102 5.16 -1.97 -8.99
N PRO A 103 6.32 -2.57 -8.63
CA PRO A 103 7.22 -3.21 -9.59
C PRO A 103 6.77 -4.60 -10.07
N ARG A 104 6.04 -5.34 -9.24
CA ARG A 104 5.52 -6.69 -9.55
C ARG A 104 4.02 -6.75 -9.32
N ASP A 105 3.34 -7.53 -10.14
CA ASP A 105 1.96 -7.90 -9.90
C ASP A 105 1.90 -8.82 -8.66
N LEU A 106 0.99 -8.50 -7.73
CA LEU A 106 0.77 -9.33 -6.56
C LEU A 106 0.31 -10.74 -6.97
N GLN A 107 -0.42 -10.85 -8.07
CA GLN A 107 -0.87 -12.14 -8.58
C GLN A 107 0.31 -13.03 -8.99
N ASP A 108 1.28 -12.48 -9.73
CA ASP A 108 2.48 -13.23 -10.13
C ASP A 108 3.28 -13.74 -8.92
N GLU A 109 3.40 -12.91 -7.86
CA GLU A 109 4.08 -13.30 -6.62
C GLU A 109 3.32 -14.43 -5.89
N VAL A 110 1.98 -14.38 -5.87
CA VAL A 110 1.14 -15.42 -5.29
C VAL A 110 1.20 -16.71 -6.10
N ASP A 111 1.16 -16.61 -7.42
CA ASP A 111 1.25 -17.76 -8.33
C ASP A 111 2.62 -18.46 -8.22
N ASP A 112 3.72 -17.69 -8.12
CA ASP A 112 5.06 -18.23 -7.88
C ASP A 112 5.13 -18.99 -6.54
N TYR A 113 4.53 -18.43 -5.48
CA TYR A 113 4.46 -19.09 -4.18
C TYR A 113 3.62 -20.38 -4.22
N ALA A 114 2.44 -20.33 -4.85
CA ALA A 114 1.56 -21.48 -5.01
C ALA A 114 2.24 -22.60 -5.81
N ALA A 115 2.90 -22.26 -6.92
CA ALA A 115 3.65 -23.22 -7.73
C ALA A 115 4.81 -23.87 -6.96
N ALA A 116 5.50 -23.13 -6.09
CA ALA A 116 6.55 -23.71 -5.24
C ALA A 116 5.97 -24.71 -4.22
N LEU A 117 4.79 -24.40 -3.64
CA LEU A 117 4.08 -25.32 -2.74
C LEU A 117 3.62 -26.59 -3.47
N GLU A 118 3.06 -26.48 -4.68
CA GLU A 118 2.63 -27.62 -5.50
C GLU A 118 3.80 -28.54 -5.87
N ARG A 119 4.97 -27.97 -6.15
CA ARG A 119 6.21 -28.74 -6.43
C ARG A 119 6.83 -29.34 -5.17
N HIS A 120 6.28 -29.07 -3.99
CA HIS A 120 6.84 -29.48 -2.69
C HIS A 120 8.27 -28.96 -2.45
N ASP A 121 8.63 -27.86 -3.12
CA ASP A 121 9.92 -27.18 -2.94
C ASP A 121 9.84 -26.23 -1.74
N ARG A 122 10.27 -26.72 -0.58
CA ARG A 122 10.20 -25.97 0.68
C ARG A 122 11.08 -24.73 0.70
N ASP A 123 12.24 -24.79 0.07
CA ASP A 123 13.21 -23.70 0.10
C ASP A 123 12.73 -22.55 -0.78
N GLU A 124 12.24 -22.86 -1.97
CA GLU A 124 11.62 -21.88 -2.87
C GLU A 124 10.33 -21.29 -2.26
N ALA A 125 9.45 -22.13 -1.68
CA ALA A 125 8.25 -21.66 -1.01
C ALA A 125 8.55 -20.72 0.18
N LEU A 126 9.59 -21.00 0.96
CA LEU A 126 10.05 -20.11 2.03
C LEU A 126 10.60 -18.78 1.49
N LEU A 127 11.33 -18.81 0.38
CA LEU A 127 11.86 -17.61 -0.27
C LEU A 127 10.72 -16.72 -0.76
N ARG A 128 9.79 -17.27 -1.55
CA ARG A 128 8.64 -16.55 -2.08
C ARG A 128 7.68 -16.09 -0.97
N GLY A 129 7.47 -16.90 0.05
CA GLY A 129 6.69 -16.51 1.22
C GLY A 129 7.27 -15.31 1.97
N LYS A 130 8.61 -15.24 2.10
CA LYS A 130 9.29 -14.07 2.70
C LYS A 130 9.15 -12.82 1.84
N GLU A 131 9.15 -12.94 0.52
CA GLU A 131 8.90 -11.81 -0.40
C GLU A 131 7.49 -11.26 -0.19
N LEU A 132 6.46 -12.13 -0.08
CA LEU A 132 5.08 -11.75 0.18
C LEU A 132 4.88 -11.13 1.57
N LEU A 133 5.59 -11.59 2.58
CA LEU A 133 5.53 -11.01 3.93
C LEU A 133 6.13 -9.60 3.99
N GLU A 134 6.99 -9.21 3.02
CA GLU A 134 7.58 -7.87 2.86
C GLU A 134 8.03 -7.23 4.18
N SER A 135 8.86 -7.92 4.92
CA SER A 135 9.39 -7.40 6.19
C SER A 135 8.35 -7.21 7.32
N SER A 136 7.11 -7.62 7.11
CA SER A 136 6.19 -7.76 8.23
C SER A 136 6.69 -8.89 9.13
N PRO A 137 6.94 -8.65 10.42
CA PRO A 137 7.29 -9.74 11.31
C PRO A 137 6.18 -10.78 11.27
N THR A 138 6.53 -12.05 11.07
CA THR A 138 5.58 -13.14 11.18
C THR A 138 4.83 -12.97 12.51
N PRO A 139 3.49 -12.82 12.52
CA PRO A 139 2.77 -12.67 13.76
C PRO A 139 3.13 -13.82 14.70
N HIS A 140 3.45 -13.50 15.94
CA HIS A 140 3.85 -14.50 16.93
C HIS A 140 2.78 -15.59 17.04
N GLY A 141 3.14 -16.84 16.76
CA GLY A 141 2.26 -18.00 16.89
C GLY A 141 1.56 -18.48 15.61
N LEU A 142 1.76 -17.81 14.47
CA LEU A 142 1.26 -18.29 13.17
C LEU A 142 2.33 -19.12 12.44
N GLY A 143 1.88 -20.14 11.68
CA GLY A 143 2.72 -20.81 10.70
C GLY A 143 3.07 -19.87 9.53
N VAL A 144 4.17 -20.13 8.84
CA VAL A 144 4.60 -19.31 7.67
C VAL A 144 3.49 -19.22 6.63
N ARG A 145 2.81 -20.31 6.34
CA ARG A 145 1.71 -20.35 5.38
C ARG A 145 0.55 -19.44 5.78
N GLU A 146 0.11 -19.50 7.03
CA GLU A 146 -0.99 -18.67 7.55
C GLU A 146 -0.62 -17.18 7.51
N ALA A 147 0.64 -16.86 7.83
CA ALA A 147 1.14 -15.49 7.76
C ALA A 147 1.17 -14.96 6.32
N VAL A 148 1.54 -15.80 5.34
CA VAL A 148 1.52 -15.44 3.91
C VAL A 148 0.08 -15.24 3.43
N GLU A 149 -0.86 -16.11 3.80
CA GLU A 149 -2.28 -15.94 3.47
C GLU A 149 -2.83 -14.61 4.00
N GLU A 150 -2.51 -14.23 5.23
CA GLU A 150 -2.89 -12.93 5.79
C GLU A 150 -2.23 -11.75 5.06
N ALA A 151 -0.94 -11.89 4.73
CA ALA A 151 -0.20 -10.86 4.02
C ALA A 151 -0.79 -10.57 2.63
N ILE A 152 -1.30 -11.56 1.90
CA ILE A 152 -1.93 -11.38 0.59
C ILE A 152 -3.12 -10.42 0.69
N PHE A 153 -4.02 -10.60 1.66
CA PHE A 153 -5.17 -9.71 1.85
C PHE A 153 -4.77 -8.28 2.21
N ILE A 154 -3.76 -8.14 3.06
CA ILE A 154 -3.22 -6.83 3.44
C ILE A 154 -2.55 -6.16 2.22
N GLN A 155 -1.77 -6.91 1.46
CA GLN A 155 -1.05 -6.41 0.30
C GLN A 155 -1.98 -6.00 -0.84
N ALA A 156 -3.07 -6.74 -1.08
CA ALA A 156 -4.09 -6.36 -2.05
C ALA A 156 -4.67 -4.97 -1.74
N ASN A 157 -4.94 -4.67 -0.46
CA ASN A 157 -5.33 -3.31 -0.08
C ASN A 157 -4.21 -2.29 -0.32
N ASN A 158 -2.99 -2.57 0.16
CA ASN A 158 -1.92 -1.59 0.16
C ASN A 158 -1.35 -1.31 -1.24
N ARG A 159 -1.33 -2.30 -2.13
CA ARG A 159 -0.78 -2.16 -3.49
C ARG A 159 -1.84 -1.76 -4.52
N ILE A 160 -3.10 -2.19 -4.36
CA ILE A 160 -4.13 -2.05 -5.39
C ILE A 160 -5.28 -1.17 -4.90
N PHE A 161 -6.09 -1.64 -3.95
CA PHE A 161 -7.33 -0.97 -3.57
C PHE A 161 -7.12 0.41 -2.96
N GLY A 162 -6.11 0.59 -2.10
CA GLY A 162 -5.77 1.88 -1.52
C GLY A 162 -5.30 2.89 -2.57
N VAL A 163 -4.50 2.44 -3.53
CA VAL A 163 -4.05 3.27 -4.67
C VAL A 163 -5.25 3.70 -5.52
N ILE A 164 -6.13 2.76 -5.89
CA ILE A 164 -7.34 3.03 -6.67
C ILE A 164 -8.24 4.02 -5.90
N PHE A 165 -8.47 3.79 -4.62
CA PHE A 165 -9.31 4.66 -3.79
C PHE A 165 -8.79 6.10 -3.81
N TRP A 166 -7.52 6.31 -3.50
CA TRP A 166 -6.94 7.65 -3.44
C TRP A 166 -6.81 8.31 -4.82
N PHE A 167 -6.64 7.50 -5.87
CA PHE A 167 -6.73 8.00 -7.25
C PHE A 167 -8.12 8.53 -7.58
N MET A 168 -9.17 7.82 -7.20
CA MET A 168 -10.55 8.25 -7.44
C MET A 168 -10.93 9.50 -6.64
N VAL A 169 -10.38 9.68 -5.43
CA VAL A 169 -10.68 10.81 -4.54
C VAL A 169 -9.85 12.06 -4.89
N LEU A 170 -8.54 11.90 -5.07
CA LEU A 170 -7.57 13.00 -5.23
C LEU A 170 -6.79 12.97 -6.55
N GLY A 171 -7.13 12.06 -7.48
CA GLY A 171 -6.42 11.90 -8.75
C GLY A 171 -5.00 11.32 -8.58
N ALA A 172 -4.15 11.56 -9.56
CA ALA A 172 -2.78 11.05 -9.60
C ALA A 172 -1.96 11.40 -8.34
N GLY A 173 -2.11 12.60 -7.81
CA GLY A 173 -1.42 13.02 -6.59
C GLY A 173 -1.83 12.22 -5.35
N GLY A 174 -3.12 11.82 -5.24
CA GLY A 174 -3.62 10.98 -4.16
C GLY A 174 -3.08 9.56 -4.22
N ALA A 175 -3.09 8.94 -5.39
CA ALA A 175 -2.47 7.62 -5.61
C ALA A 175 -0.99 7.63 -5.24
N TRP A 176 -0.28 8.68 -5.66
CA TRP A 176 1.13 8.85 -5.38
C TRP A 176 1.42 9.06 -3.90
N LEU A 177 0.65 9.91 -3.22
CA LEU A 177 0.75 10.13 -1.77
C LEU A 177 0.60 8.82 -1.00
N TYR A 178 -0.42 8.03 -1.34
CA TYR A 178 -0.66 6.74 -0.70
C TYR A 178 0.52 5.80 -0.90
N ARG A 179 1.01 5.69 -2.14
CA ARG A 179 2.13 4.82 -2.47
C ARG A 179 3.43 5.22 -1.78
N VAL A 180 3.79 6.52 -1.79
CA VAL A 180 4.99 7.03 -1.11
C VAL A 180 4.93 6.75 0.39
N SER A 181 3.77 6.99 1.03
CA SER A 181 3.61 6.71 2.46
C SER A 181 3.79 5.22 2.79
N ASP A 182 3.29 4.33 1.93
CA ASP A 182 3.45 2.87 2.08
C ASP A 182 4.92 2.44 1.94
N MET A 183 5.61 2.95 0.92
CA MET A 183 7.02 2.61 0.69
C MET A 183 7.93 3.08 1.83
N LEU A 184 7.74 4.29 2.32
CA LEU A 184 8.53 4.83 3.42
C LEU A 184 8.31 4.04 4.72
N ARG A 185 7.05 3.67 5.05
CA ARG A 185 6.79 2.84 6.23
C ARG A 185 7.40 1.44 6.11
N ARG A 186 7.36 0.83 4.90
CA ARG A 186 7.96 -0.49 4.66
C ARG A 186 9.47 -0.43 4.80
N ARG A 187 10.11 0.61 4.25
CA ARG A 187 11.54 0.81 4.40
C ARG A 187 11.92 0.93 5.88
N ALA A 188 11.19 1.75 6.65
CA ALA A 188 11.40 1.88 8.08
C ALA A 188 11.21 0.55 8.84
N ALA A 189 10.21 -0.25 8.46
CA ALA A 189 9.98 -1.56 9.07
C ALA A 189 11.11 -2.55 8.75
N PHE A 190 11.57 -2.56 7.50
CA PHE A 190 12.68 -3.40 7.05
C PHE A 190 13.97 -3.06 7.81
N GLU A 191 14.29 -1.78 7.94
CA GLU A 191 15.52 -1.35 8.60
C GLU A 191 15.48 -1.67 10.10
N ALA A 192 14.35 -1.44 10.77
CA ALA A 192 14.16 -1.81 12.17
C ALA A 192 14.31 -3.34 12.39
N ALA A 193 13.77 -4.15 11.48
CA ALA A 193 13.93 -5.60 11.53
C ALA A 193 15.38 -6.04 11.32
N ARG A 194 16.09 -5.39 10.39
CA ARG A 194 17.51 -5.68 10.10
C ARG A 194 18.43 -5.33 11.28
N GLN A 195 18.13 -4.21 11.94
CA GLN A 195 18.92 -3.75 13.09
C GLN A 195 18.56 -4.47 14.40
N GLY A 196 17.47 -5.23 14.43
CA GLY A 196 16.95 -5.87 15.65
C GLY A 196 16.51 -4.86 16.72
N VAL A 197 16.22 -3.61 16.32
CA VAL A 197 15.82 -2.55 17.24
C VAL A 197 14.30 -2.57 17.40
N PRO A 198 13.77 -2.67 18.64
CA PRO A 198 12.34 -2.55 18.87
C PRO A 198 11.86 -1.13 18.52
N ARG A 199 10.70 -1.04 17.87
CA ARG A 199 10.09 0.25 17.54
C ARG A 199 9.81 1.05 18.80
N ILE A 200 10.34 2.27 18.85
CA ILE A 200 10.10 3.22 19.95
C ILE A 200 8.92 4.11 19.54
N ARG A 201 7.99 4.32 20.45
CA ARG A 201 6.85 5.19 20.19
C ARG A 201 7.34 6.62 19.91
N GLY A 202 7.01 7.17 18.75
CA GLY A 202 7.41 8.51 18.31
C GLY A 202 8.73 8.56 17.50
N ASP A 203 9.31 7.40 17.16
CA ASP A 203 10.39 7.30 16.19
C ASP A 203 9.87 7.49 14.75
N LEU A 204 10.76 7.63 13.79
CA LEU A 204 10.42 7.85 12.38
C LEU A 204 9.52 6.74 11.84
N GLY A 205 9.83 5.49 12.15
CA GLY A 205 9.06 4.34 11.69
C GLY A 205 7.62 4.33 12.23
N SER A 206 7.43 4.68 13.51
CA SER A 206 6.09 4.75 14.12
C SER A 206 5.25 5.91 13.56
N VAL A 207 5.88 7.06 13.25
CA VAL A 207 5.20 8.21 12.64
C VAL A 207 4.78 7.89 11.21
N LEU A 208 5.67 7.29 10.40
CA LEU A 208 5.36 6.87 9.04
C LEU A 208 4.25 5.80 9.02
N ALA A 209 4.29 4.83 9.94
CA ALA A 209 3.23 3.83 10.12
C ALA A 209 1.90 4.47 10.51
N PHE A 210 1.91 5.48 11.38
CA PHE A 210 0.71 6.22 11.74
C PHE A 210 0.11 6.98 10.55
N VAL A 211 0.93 7.72 9.79
CA VAL A 211 0.48 8.48 8.60
C VAL A 211 -0.13 7.53 7.57
N HIS A 212 0.56 6.45 7.23
CA HIS A 212 0.02 5.46 6.30
C HIS A 212 -1.23 4.78 6.85
N GLY A 213 -1.26 4.46 8.14
CA GLY A 213 -2.43 3.89 8.81
C GLY A 213 -3.69 4.77 8.72
N VAL A 214 -3.53 6.09 8.85
CA VAL A 214 -4.63 7.05 8.65
C VAL A 214 -5.09 7.05 7.20
N LEU A 215 -4.16 7.06 6.24
CA LEU A 215 -4.49 6.99 4.82
C LEU A 215 -5.14 5.65 4.43
N SER A 216 -4.71 4.56 5.03
CA SER A 216 -5.24 3.20 4.79
C SER A 216 -6.57 2.94 5.51
N TRP A 217 -6.95 3.75 6.50
CA TRP A 217 -8.10 3.49 7.37
C TRP A 217 -9.41 3.28 6.60
N LEU A 218 -9.74 4.16 5.68
CA LEU A 218 -10.96 4.07 4.88
C LEU A 218 -10.85 3.02 3.75
N PRO A 219 -9.77 3.01 2.92
CA PRO A 219 -9.59 1.95 1.94
C PRO A 219 -9.69 0.54 2.53
N ALA A 220 -9.04 0.27 3.66
CA ALA A 220 -9.05 -1.05 4.30
C ALA A 220 -10.46 -1.52 4.67
N ARG A 221 -11.34 -0.62 5.13
CA ARG A 221 -12.72 -0.96 5.45
C ARG A 221 -13.56 -1.25 4.21
N LEU A 222 -13.35 -0.49 3.15
CA LEU A 222 -14.02 -0.74 1.87
C LEU A 222 -13.54 -2.06 1.24
N THR A 223 -12.25 -2.35 1.33
CA THR A 223 -11.67 -3.61 0.86
C THR A 223 -12.17 -4.80 1.69
N ALA A 224 -12.23 -4.68 3.01
CA ALA A 224 -12.80 -5.71 3.87
C ALA A 224 -14.28 -5.97 3.54
N LEU A 225 -15.06 -4.90 3.28
CA LEU A 225 -16.44 -5.04 2.83
C LEU A 225 -16.52 -5.75 1.46
N ALA A 226 -15.61 -5.43 0.54
CA ALA A 226 -15.54 -6.12 -0.76
C ALA A 226 -15.22 -7.61 -0.60
N TYR A 227 -14.32 -7.98 0.31
CA TYR A 227 -14.05 -9.38 0.63
C TYR A 227 -15.29 -10.08 1.19
N ALA A 228 -16.00 -9.44 2.12
CA ALA A 228 -17.24 -10.01 2.68
C ALA A 228 -18.33 -10.22 1.62
N LEU A 229 -18.42 -9.35 0.62
CA LEU A 229 -19.38 -9.46 -0.47
C LEU A 229 -18.99 -10.49 -1.53
N ALA A 230 -17.68 -10.74 -1.69
CA ALA A 230 -17.16 -11.68 -2.68
C ALA A 230 -17.14 -13.13 -2.19
N GLY A 231 -17.14 -13.36 -0.88
CA GLY A 231 -17.07 -14.69 -0.26
C GLY A 231 -18.21 -14.97 0.72
N SER A 232 -17.93 -15.73 1.80
CA SER A 232 -18.90 -15.99 2.86
C SER A 232 -19.16 -14.73 3.68
N PHE A 233 -20.31 -14.09 3.44
CA PHE A 233 -20.70 -12.85 4.13
C PHE A 233 -20.86 -13.05 5.65
N GLU A 234 -21.44 -14.16 6.07
CA GLU A 234 -21.73 -14.45 7.47
C GLU A 234 -20.44 -14.59 8.28
N ASP A 235 -19.49 -15.39 7.77
CA ASP A 235 -18.20 -15.63 8.43
C ASP A 235 -17.32 -14.38 8.41
N ALA A 236 -17.33 -13.65 7.29
CA ALA A 236 -16.60 -12.38 7.17
C ALA A 236 -17.11 -11.32 8.15
N VAL A 237 -18.43 -11.18 8.35
CA VAL A 237 -19.03 -10.26 9.33
C VAL A 237 -18.74 -10.71 10.77
N GLY A 238 -18.78 -12.02 11.04
CA GLY A 238 -18.38 -12.57 12.33
C GLY A 238 -16.93 -12.22 12.68
N ASN A 239 -16.02 -12.40 11.72
CA ASN A 239 -14.62 -12.05 11.85
C ASN A 239 -14.38 -10.53 11.94
N TRP A 240 -15.17 -9.71 11.25
CA TRP A 240 -15.15 -8.25 11.40
C TRP A 240 -15.45 -7.82 12.84
N ARG A 241 -16.54 -8.35 13.43
CA ARG A 241 -16.91 -8.05 14.83
C ARG A 241 -15.78 -8.44 15.78
N SER A 242 -15.22 -9.63 15.62
CA SER A 242 -14.11 -10.11 16.45
C SER A 242 -12.84 -9.26 16.29
N ALA A 243 -12.55 -8.72 15.11
CA ALA A 243 -11.45 -7.81 14.90
C ALA A 243 -11.63 -6.48 15.64
N VAL A 244 -12.86 -5.93 15.63
CA VAL A 244 -13.18 -4.68 16.35
C VAL A 244 -13.15 -4.85 17.85
N GLU A 245 -13.64 -5.97 18.40
CA GLU A 245 -13.69 -6.25 19.83
C GLU A 245 -12.30 -6.45 20.48
N ARG A 246 -11.35 -6.99 19.72
CA ARG A 246 -9.98 -7.27 20.21
C ARG A 246 -9.05 -6.07 20.22
N VAL A 247 -9.50 -4.92 19.76
CA VAL A 247 -8.69 -3.71 19.70
C VAL A 247 -8.31 -3.25 21.11
N GLY A 248 -7.04 -3.48 21.48
CA GLY A 248 -6.47 -2.92 22.70
C GLY A 248 -6.16 -1.42 22.54
N PRO A 249 -6.08 -0.68 23.66
CA PRO A 249 -5.81 0.77 23.64
C PRO A 249 -4.42 1.13 23.06
N ALA A 250 -3.50 0.18 23.04
CA ALA A 250 -2.15 0.36 22.52
C ALA A 250 -1.97 0.03 21.02
N THR A 251 -3.00 -0.56 20.36
CA THR A 251 -2.93 -0.98 18.96
C THR A 251 -2.94 0.22 18.02
N GLY A 252 -1.98 0.29 17.11
CA GLY A 252 -1.87 1.36 16.11
C GLY A 252 -3.02 1.37 15.10
N VAL A 253 -3.23 2.49 14.42
CA VAL A 253 -4.27 2.62 13.39
C VAL A 253 -3.99 1.68 12.21
N LEU A 254 -2.72 1.53 11.84
CA LEU A 254 -2.28 0.62 10.79
C LEU A 254 -2.57 -0.84 11.17
N ASP A 255 -2.10 -1.26 12.36
CA ASP A 255 -2.25 -2.64 12.83
C ASP A 255 -3.72 -3.07 12.89
N ARG A 256 -4.61 -2.16 13.30
CA ARG A 256 -6.08 -2.39 13.30
C ARG A 256 -6.63 -2.62 11.90
N SER A 257 -6.13 -1.87 10.91
CA SER A 257 -6.57 -2.00 9.53
C SER A 257 -6.04 -3.29 8.90
N GLU A 258 -4.80 -3.66 9.20
CA GLU A 258 -4.18 -4.90 8.74
C GLU A 258 -4.84 -6.14 9.39
N ASP A 259 -5.11 -6.13 10.71
CA ASP A 259 -5.82 -7.23 11.39
C ASP A 259 -7.26 -7.40 10.85
N LEU A 260 -7.94 -6.28 10.57
CA LEU A 260 -9.27 -6.32 9.94
C LEU A 260 -9.23 -7.01 8.57
N LEU A 261 -8.30 -6.60 7.69
CA LEU A 261 -8.16 -7.16 6.35
C LEU A 261 -7.82 -8.65 6.38
N ALA A 262 -6.88 -9.04 7.23
CA ALA A 262 -6.46 -10.43 7.39
C ALA A 262 -7.62 -11.32 7.84
N ARG A 263 -8.35 -10.93 8.90
CA ARG A 263 -9.45 -11.74 9.44
C ARG A 263 -10.66 -11.82 8.52
N VAL A 264 -11.08 -10.67 7.97
CA VAL A 264 -12.23 -10.64 7.06
C VAL A 264 -11.90 -11.37 5.77
N GLY A 265 -10.68 -11.19 5.23
CA GLY A 265 -10.22 -11.90 4.05
C GLY A 265 -10.22 -13.42 4.27
N LYS A 266 -9.65 -13.91 5.37
CA LYS A 266 -9.70 -15.35 5.71
C LYS A 266 -11.12 -15.86 5.92
N GLY A 267 -11.97 -15.09 6.60
CA GLY A 267 -13.37 -15.45 6.79
C GLY A 267 -14.17 -15.52 5.49
N SER A 268 -13.82 -14.74 4.49
CA SER A 268 -14.49 -14.78 3.19
C SER A 268 -14.22 -16.06 2.38
N LEU A 269 -13.16 -16.81 2.73
CA LEU A 269 -12.79 -18.07 2.06
C LEU A 269 -13.39 -19.32 2.72
N GLN A 270 -14.06 -19.19 3.85
CA GLN A 270 -14.72 -20.29 4.57
C GLN A 270 -16.13 -20.50 4.05
#